data_38f653b572ec73fd733ee6918f33c72c
#
_entry.id   38f653b572ec73fd733ee6918f33c72c
#
_cell.length_a   1.000
_cell.length_b   1.000
_cell.length_c   1.000
_cell.angle_alpha   90.00
_cell.angle_beta   90.00
_cell.angle_gamma   90.00
#
_symmetry.space_group_name_H-M   'P 1'
#
loop_
_entity.id
_entity.type
_entity.pdbx_description
1 polymer ?
#
loop_
_entity_poly.entity_id
_entity_poly.type
_entity_poly.pdbx_seq_one_letter_code
_entity_poly.pdbx_strand_id
1 'polypeptide(L)'
;MVLSTKRVAWVLVLAAAAPSALAAPKKVSGGDQRQEVSITVYNQNFGLVREVREIEVGTGTVDLEFRDVAAQIQPQTVSIKSLSGANALSVLEQNYRYDLLTPQKLLEKHVGKKVRVWRWNEKLGKDEPFDAEVLSVAGGQTVMKIGGEVTYNFPGRIAFQSVPENLMSKPTLVWKLESKLAKQKVEATYLTQSLNWRSDYVFVINDADSAGDLTGWVTLINNSGASYKNARLKLVAGDVQRVSDGDDHRRPMGGAARMSANRERQFSEESFFEYHLYTLSQPTDVLENEQKQVTLLEAKGAKVQKKLIYFGQQYWYRSKYGEVQKNQKVGVYLDLQNTKDNGLGMPLPKGTVRVYKADKSGAKQFIGEDNIDHTPRDEKVRIKMGEAFDVVGDRKQMEWRTLGACTSESTWEIELRNHKDQASRVEIYEPIGGDWTMVESTHKHDKKDAHTFTFDVNVPANGKTKIKYKVRVKWC
;
A
#
# COMPACT_ATOMS: atom_id res chain seq x y z
N MET A 1 100.57 -22.56 -32.58
CA MET A 1 100.01 -22.79 -31.28
C MET A 1 99.10 -21.59 -31.00
N VAL A 2 97.84 -21.79 -31.35
CA VAL A 2 96.81 -20.69 -31.33
C VAL A 2 95.86 -20.99 -30.19
N LEU A 3 95.81 -20.12 -29.18
CA LEU A 3 94.85 -20.17 -28.06
C LEU A 3 93.50 -19.51 -28.45
N SER A 4 92.45 -20.30 -28.42
CA SER A 4 91.11 -19.83 -28.60
C SER A 4 90.46 -19.43 -27.28
N THR A 5 90.14 -18.13 -27.12
CA THR A 5 89.36 -17.58 -26.00
C THR A 5 87.91 -17.61 -26.26
N LYS A 6 87.12 -18.49 -25.55
CA LYS A 6 85.67 -18.51 -25.54
C LYS A 6 85.13 -17.38 -24.68
N ARG A 7 84.41 -16.45 -25.28
CA ARG A 7 83.59 -15.43 -24.58
C ARG A 7 82.27 -16.01 -24.14
N VAL A 8 82.00 -16.07 -22.84
CA VAL A 8 80.65 -16.42 -22.28
C VAL A 8 79.84 -15.16 -22.20
N ALA A 9 78.78 -15.08 -22.93
CA ALA A 9 77.75 -13.98 -22.87
C ALA A 9 76.73 -14.30 -21.74
N TRP A 10 76.69 -13.46 -20.75
CA TRP A 10 75.68 -13.46 -19.71
C TRP A 10 74.41 -12.76 -20.25
N VAL A 11 73.32 -13.47 -20.39
CA VAL A 11 72.01 -12.90 -20.69
C VAL A 11 71.36 -12.53 -19.37
N LEU A 12 71.25 -11.22 -19.12
CA LEU A 12 70.43 -10.67 -18.01
C LEU A 12 68.96 -10.79 -18.40
N VAL A 13 68.22 -11.72 -17.79
CA VAL A 13 66.76 -11.75 -17.87
C VAL A 13 66.21 -10.72 -16.90
N LEU A 14 65.77 -9.53 -17.39
CA LEU A 14 64.96 -8.59 -16.63
C LEU A 14 63.56 -9.18 -16.45
N ALA A 15 63.29 -9.72 -15.26
CA ALA A 15 61.90 -10.07 -14.87
C ALA A 15 61.14 -8.74 -14.65
N ALA A 16 60.25 -8.38 -15.60
CA ALA A 16 59.28 -7.31 -15.44
C ALA A 16 58.27 -7.74 -14.37
N ALA A 17 58.39 -7.19 -13.16
CA ALA A 17 57.37 -7.31 -12.12
C ALA A 17 56.12 -6.56 -12.60
N ALA A 18 55.07 -7.30 -12.95
CA ALA A 18 53.74 -6.72 -13.19
C ALA A 18 53.27 -5.98 -11.91
N PRO A 19 52.80 -4.73 -11.99
CA PRO A 19 52.29 -4.05 -10.80
C PRO A 19 51.09 -4.85 -10.27
N SER A 20 51.19 -5.34 -9.04
CA SER A 20 50.09 -5.88 -8.28
C SER A 20 49.01 -4.78 -8.20
N ALA A 21 47.88 -4.98 -8.82
CA ALA A 21 46.72 -4.08 -8.68
C ALA A 21 46.38 -4.04 -7.17
N LEU A 22 46.78 -2.97 -6.49
CA LEU A 22 46.34 -2.69 -5.12
C LEU A 22 44.81 -2.63 -5.12
N ALA A 23 44.16 -3.54 -4.37
CA ALA A 23 42.75 -3.50 -4.16
C ALA A 23 42.33 -2.11 -3.64
N ALA A 24 41.31 -1.49 -4.24
CA ALA A 24 40.84 -0.18 -3.81
C ALA A 24 40.45 -0.22 -2.31
N PRO A 25 40.76 0.85 -1.55
CA PRO A 25 40.48 0.89 -0.12
C PRO A 25 39.00 0.81 0.13
N LYS A 26 38.54 -0.20 0.88
CA LYS A 26 37.14 -0.35 1.29
C LYS A 26 36.77 0.69 2.33
N LYS A 27 35.73 1.46 2.07
CA LYS A 27 35.14 2.42 3.00
C LYS A 27 33.75 2.00 3.38
N VAL A 28 33.30 2.30 4.60
CA VAL A 28 32.01 1.92 5.13
C VAL A 28 31.22 3.16 5.56
N SER A 29 29.99 3.28 5.13
CA SER A 29 29.05 4.29 5.62
C SER A 29 27.82 3.59 6.22
N GLY A 30 27.61 3.76 7.53
CA GLY A 30 26.48 3.22 8.28
C GLY A 30 25.31 4.17 8.38
N GLY A 31 24.19 3.69 8.94
CA GLY A 31 23.00 4.50 9.21
C GLY A 31 23.21 5.59 10.28
N ASP A 32 24.24 5.46 11.10
CA ASP A 32 24.67 6.45 12.08
C ASP A 32 25.21 7.74 11.44
N GLN A 33 25.72 7.66 10.21
CA GLN A 33 26.18 8.81 9.43
C GLN A 33 25.06 9.53 8.66
N ARG A 34 23.81 9.06 8.80
CA ARG A 34 22.64 9.66 8.16
C ARG A 34 22.34 11.02 8.80
N GLN A 35 22.43 12.09 8.03
CA GLN A 35 22.12 13.46 8.46
C GLN A 35 20.64 13.81 8.21
N GLU A 36 20.12 13.38 7.07
CA GLU A 36 18.73 13.61 6.69
C GLU A 36 18.14 12.34 6.09
N VAL A 37 16.85 12.10 6.37
CA VAL A 37 16.05 11.10 5.67
C VAL A 37 14.67 11.65 5.33
N SER A 38 14.25 11.37 4.13
CA SER A 38 12.92 11.69 3.61
C SER A 38 12.31 10.45 2.98
N ILE A 39 11.06 10.18 3.32
CA ILE A 39 10.35 9.01 2.81
C ILE A 39 9.06 9.48 2.15
N THR A 40 8.85 9.09 0.91
CA THR A 40 7.57 9.25 0.22
C THR A 40 6.92 7.87 0.09
N VAL A 41 5.81 7.65 0.77
CA VAL A 41 5.13 6.35 0.79
C VAL A 41 3.92 6.39 -0.12
N TYR A 42 3.79 5.38 -0.96
CA TYR A 42 2.67 5.19 -1.89
C TYR A 42 1.70 4.16 -1.34
N ASN A 43 0.43 4.29 -1.67
CA ASN A 43 -0.62 3.35 -1.25
C ASN A 43 -0.63 2.01 -2.04
N GLN A 44 0.44 1.73 -2.77
CA GLN A 44 0.67 0.53 -3.60
C GLN A 44 1.83 -0.32 -3.09
N ASN A 45 2.07 -0.30 -1.77
CA ASN A 45 3.07 -1.12 -1.08
C ASN A 45 4.52 -0.86 -1.51
N PHE A 46 4.87 0.39 -1.80
CA PHE A 46 6.25 0.81 -2.05
C PHE A 46 6.48 2.25 -1.56
N GLY A 47 7.75 2.61 -1.41
CA GLY A 47 8.16 3.96 -1.03
C GLY A 47 9.45 4.39 -1.70
N LEU A 48 9.61 5.70 -1.85
CA LEU A 48 10.84 6.36 -2.25
C LEU A 48 11.58 6.81 -0.99
N VAL A 49 12.78 6.31 -0.80
CA VAL A 49 13.70 6.74 0.28
C VAL A 49 14.74 7.65 -0.32
N ARG A 50 14.94 8.79 0.31
CA ARG A 50 16.02 9.75 0.05
C ARG A 50 16.77 9.98 1.36
N GLU A 51 18.06 9.71 1.36
CA GLU A 51 18.88 9.96 2.54
C GLU A 51 20.16 10.68 2.19
N VAL A 52 20.61 11.54 3.11
CA VAL A 52 21.85 12.29 3.00
C VAL A 52 22.81 11.79 4.07
N ARG A 53 24.02 11.41 3.66
CA ARG A 53 25.11 11.02 4.56
C ARG A 53 26.37 11.82 4.26
N GLU A 54 27.17 12.04 5.28
CA GLU A 54 28.54 12.55 5.14
C GLU A 54 29.51 11.37 5.07
N ILE A 55 30.26 11.25 3.98
CA ILE A 55 31.18 10.13 3.74
C ILE A 55 32.62 10.61 3.63
N GLU A 56 33.55 9.81 4.14
CA GLU A 56 34.97 9.97 3.95
C GLU A 56 35.52 8.83 3.11
N VAL A 57 35.70 9.08 1.82
CA VAL A 57 36.09 8.03 0.86
C VAL A 57 37.52 8.20 0.32
N GLY A 58 38.12 9.37 0.49
CA GLY A 58 39.37 9.70 -0.18
C GLY A 58 39.12 10.17 -1.62
N THR A 59 40.20 10.34 -2.38
CA THR A 59 40.18 10.71 -3.80
C THR A 59 40.58 9.53 -4.68
N GLY A 60 40.13 9.51 -5.95
CA GLY A 60 40.37 8.42 -6.90
C GLY A 60 39.35 7.32 -6.80
N THR A 61 39.71 6.11 -7.26
CA THR A 61 38.82 4.96 -7.25
C THR A 61 38.71 4.34 -5.84
N VAL A 62 37.49 4.16 -5.33
CA VAL A 62 37.21 3.66 -3.99
C VAL A 62 35.97 2.72 -4.00
N ASP A 63 36.04 1.68 -3.15
CA ASP A 63 34.88 0.82 -2.87
C ASP A 63 34.15 1.34 -1.62
N LEU A 64 32.88 1.74 -1.76
CA LEU A 64 32.02 2.22 -0.68
C LEU A 64 30.94 1.16 -0.35
N GLU A 65 30.98 0.66 0.89
CA GLU A 65 29.86 -0.12 1.48
C GLU A 65 28.90 0.85 2.17
N PHE A 66 27.71 0.99 1.61
CA PHE A 66 26.64 1.84 2.14
C PHE A 66 25.61 0.94 2.83
N ARG A 67 25.74 0.82 4.14
CA ARG A 67 24.98 -0.11 4.99
C ARG A 67 23.68 0.52 5.51
N ASP A 68 22.82 -0.30 6.13
CA ASP A 68 21.56 0.11 6.73
C ASP A 68 20.56 0.69 5.70
N VAL A 69 20.56 0.15 4.48
CA VAL A 69 19.52 0.40 3.48
C VAL A 69 18.35 -0.58 3.68
N ALA A 70 17.21 -0.31 3.06
CA ALA A 70 16.05 -1.21 3.13
C ALA A 70 16.40 -2.60 2.57
N ALA A 71 15.96 -3.67 3.26
CA ALA A 71 16.15 -5.04 2.78
C ALA A 71 15.32 -5.32 1.50
N GLN A 72 14.21 -4.61 1.34
CA GLN A 72 13.29 -4.70 0.19
C GLN A 72 13.59 -3.65 -0.90
N ILE A 73 14.83 -3.12 -0.93
CA ILE A 73 15.27 -2.15 -1.93
C ILE A 73 15.17 -2.74 -3.34
N GLN A 74 14.85 -1.88 -4.31
CA GLN A 74 14.93 -2.18 -5.73
C GLN A 74 16.24 -1.66 -6.31
N PRO A 75 17.27 -2.50 -6.50
CA PRO A 75 18.62 -2.05 -6.81
C PRO A 75 18.73 -1.22 -8.09
N GLN A 76 17.89 -1.53 -9.09
CA GLN A 76 17.84 -0.83 -10.38
C GLN A 76 17.36 0.63 -10.26
N THR A 77 16.77 1.01 -9.12
CA THR A 77 16.25 2.37 -8.89
C THR A 77 17.21 3.24 -8.08
N VAL A 78 18.34 2.68 -7.67
CA VAL A 78 19.29 3.35 -6.79
C VAL A 78 20.07 4.40 -7.55
N SER A 79 20.17 5.58 -6.96
CA SER A 79 20.98 6.69 -7.43
C SER A 79 21.77 7.28 -6.27
N ILE A 80 23.03 7.62 -6.51
CA ILE A 80 23.87 8.37 -5.57
C ILE A 80 24.50 9.57 -6.28
N LYS A 81 24.51 10.71 -5.61
CA LYS A 81 25.17 11.93 -6.11
C LYS A 81 25.83 12.70 -4.98
N SER A 82 26.89 13.44 -5.31
CA SER A 82 27.49 14.40 -4.40
C SER A 82 26.65 15.66 -4.27
N LEU A 83 26.47 16.14 -3.05
CA LEU A 83 25.93 17.47 -2.73
C LEU A 83 27.01 18.51 -2.49
N SER A 84 28.29 18.09 -2.37
CA SER A 84 29.45 18.97 -2.08
C SER A 84 30.12 19.55 -3.33
N GLY A 85 29.78 19.03 -4.51
CA GLY A 85 30.32 19.55 -5.79
C GLY A 85 29.74 18.85 -7.00
N ALA A 86 29.51 19.61 -8.07
CA ALA A 86 29.05 19.03 -9.34
C ALA A 86 30.14 18.08 -9.89
N ASN A 87 29.76 16.88 -10.28
CA ASN A 87 30.68 15.84 -10.81
C ASN A 87 31.82 15.45 -9.84
N ALA A 88 31.62 15.65 -8.53
CA ALA A 88 32.60 15.25 -7.52
C ALA A 88 32.59 13.74 -7.26
N LEU A 89 31.57 13.04 -7.67
CA LEU A 89 31.35 11.59 -7.51
C LEU A 89 30.81 11.00 -8.79
N SER A 90 31.40 9.89 -9.25
CA SER A 90 30.89 9.10 -10.38
C SER A 90 30.80 7.63 -9.98
N VAL A 91 29.72 6.96 -10.35
CA VAL A 91 29.53 5.53 -10.08
C VAL A 91 30.09 4.74 -11.25
N LEU A 92 31.09 3.88 -10.96
CA LEU A 92 31.69 2.97 -11.94
C LEU A 92 30.99 1.62 -11.94
N GLU A 93 30.59 1.14 -10.73
CA GLU A 93 29.93 -0.15 -10.54
C GLU A 93 29.01 -0.09 -9.33
N GLN A 94 27.88 -0.78 -9.39
CA GLN A 94 26.91 -0.89 -8.31
C GLN A 94 26.52 -2.33 -8.08
N ASN A 95 26.66 -2.78 -6.84
CA ASN A 95 26.27 -4.11 -6.39
C ASN A 95 25.34 -4.00 -5.18
N TYR A 96 24.37 -4.86 -5.08
CA TYR A 96 23.53 -5.02 -3.90
C TYR A 96 23.81 -6.36 -3.23
N ARG A 97 24.27 -6.32 -1.98
CA ARG A 97 24.55 -7.51 -1.16
C ARG A 97 23.44 -7.71 -0.15
N TYR A 98 22.67 -8.79 -0.33
CA TYR A 98 21.49 -9.13 0.48
C TYR A 98 21.61 -10.49 1.19
N ASP A 99 22.73 -11.23 1.02
CA ASP A 99 23.01 -12.45 1.78
C ASP A 99 23.27 -12.10 3.24
N LEU A 100 22.17 -12.03 4.02
CA LEU A 100 22.25 -11.68 5.43
C LEU A 100 22.80 -12.82 6.28
N LEU A 101 23.58 -12.46 7.30
CA LEU A 101 24.14 -13.38 8.27
C LEU A 101 23.01 -14.01 9.11
N THR A 102 22.61 -15.22 8.75
CA THR A 102 21.69 -16.06 9.48
C THR A 102 22.33 -17.41 9.79
N PRO A 103 21.89 -18.15 10.82
CA PRO A 103 22.40 -19.49 11.09
C PRO A 103 22.33 -20.43 9.88
N GLN A 104 21.23 -20.36 9.13
CA GLN A 104 21.01 -21.14 7.92
C GLN A 104 22.04 -20.78 6.84
N LYS A 105 22.27 -19.49 6.57
CA LYS A 105 23.25 -19.03 5.58
C LYS A 105 24.69 -19.34 5.98
N LEU A 106 25.00 -19.29 7.29
CA LEU A 106 26.29 -19.75 7.79
C LEU A 106 26.52 -21.22 7.44
N LEU A 107 25.55 -22.08 7.72
CA LEU A 107 25.62 -23.51 7.39
C LEU A 107 25.77 -23.74 5.88
N GLU A 108 24.95 -23.08 5.05
CA GLU A 108 25.01 -23.20 3.59
C GLU A 108 26.41 -22.83 3.04
N LYS A 109 27.03 -21.76 3.56
CA LYS A 109 28.38 -21.31 3.14
C LYS A 109 29.52 -22.16 3.72
N HIS A 110 29.21 -23.09 4.63
CA HIS A 110 30.16 -24.03 5.21
C HIS A 110 29.98 -25.48 4.70
N VAL A 111 29.14 -25.72 3.71
CA VAL A 111 29.06 -27.04 3.03
C VAL A 111 30.42 -27.40 2.46
N GLY A 112 30.89 -28.61 2.74
CA GLY A 112 32.23 -29.11 2.41
C GLY A 112 33.36 -28.56 3.31
N LYS A 113 33.03 -27.81 4.39
CA LYS A 113 34.02 -27.26 5.33
C LYS A 113 33.86 -27.88 6.71
N LYS A 114 34.96 -27.82 7.48
CA LYS A 114 34.98 -28.23 8.88
C LYS A 114 34.37 -27.17 9.78
N VAL A 115 33.54 -27.60 10.71
CA VAL A 115 32.94 -26.79 11.76
C VAL A 115 33.15 -27.51 13.11
N ARG A 116 33.04 -26.78 14.21
CA ARG A 116 33.09 -27.38 15.54
C ARG A 116 31.67 -27.50 16.07
N VAL A 117 31.28 -28.69 16.51
CA VAL A 117 29.98 -28.96 17.13
C VAL A 117 30.20 -29.29 18.61
N TRP A 118 29.25 -28.89 19.44
CA TRP A 118 29.31 -29.08 20.87
C TRP A 118 28.04 -29.83 21.31
N ARG A 119 28.22 -30.91 22.09
CA ARG A 119 27.13 -31.67 22.68
C ARG A 119 27.28 -31.77 24.17
N TRP A 120 26.18 -31.61 24.91
CA TRP A 120 26.18 -31.78 26.36
C TRP A 120 26.46 -33.23 26.71
N ASN A 121 27.41 -33.45 27.60
CA ASN A 121 27.72 -34.74 28.16
C ASN A 121 27.23 -34.77 29.62
N GLU A 122 26.15 -35.52 29.87
CA GLU A 122 25.54 -35.64 31.23
C GLU A 122 26.49 -36.23 32.27
N LYS A 123 27.36 -37.19 31.87
CA LYS A 123 28.31 -37.83 32.79
C LYS A 123 29.41 -36.88 33.27
N LEU A 124 29.80 -35.95 32.40
CA LEU A 124 30.89 -35.00 32.70
C LEU A 124 30.35 -33.63 33.14
N GLY A 125 29.06 -33.40 33.07
CA GLY A 125 28.42 -32.11 33.39
C GLY A 125 28.93 -30.94 32.57
N LYS A 126 29.37 -31.17 31.33
CA LYS A 126 29.94 -30.15 30.46
C LYS A 126 29.71 -30.42 28.96
N ASP A 127 29.86 -29.35 28.16
CA ASP A 127 29.86 -29.47 26.69
C ASP A 127 31.15 -30.12 26.18
N GLU A 128 31.02 -31.14 25.30
CA GLU A 128 32.17 -31.76 24.61
C GLU A 128 32.22 -31.29 23.14
N PRO A 129 33.38 -30.84 22.67
CA PRO A 129 33.58 -30.44 21.28
C PRO A 129 33.89 -31.65 20.39
N PHE A 130 33.33 -31.65 19.16
CA PHE A 130 33.66 -32.58 18.10
C PHE A 130 33.93 -31.78 16.81
N ASP A 131 34.90 -32.24 16.02
CA ASP A 131 35.10 -31.70 14.69
C ASP A 131 34.11 -32.42 13.72
N ALA A 132 33.39 -31.61 12.96
CA ALA A 132 32.39 -32.06 12.01
C ALA A 132 32.64 -31.46 10.64
N GLU A 133 32.24 -32.15 9.58
CA GLU A 133 32.18 -31.63 8.23
C GLU A 133 30.70 -31.46 7.82
N VAL A 134 30.31 -30.28 7.33
CA VAL A 134 28.95 -30.04 6.82
C VAL A 134 28.87 -30.63 5.42
N LEU A 135 28.06 -31.68 5.23
CA LEU A 135 27.90 -32.34 3.93
C LEU A 135 26.76 -31.72 3.11
N SER A 136 25.67 -31.36 3.75
CA SER A 136 24.49 -30.78 3.08
C SER A 136 23.64 -30.00 4.04
N VAL A 137 22.92 -28.99 3.50
CA VAL A 137 21.91 -28.16 4.20
C VAL A 137 20.67 -28.05 3.30
N ALA A 138 20.03 -29.17 3.00
CA ALA A 138 18.85 -29.20 2.16
C ALA A 138 17.58 -29.44 2.98
N GLY A 139 16.47 -28.82 2.60
CA GLY A 139 15.18 -29.01 3.26
C GLY A 139 15.15 -28.58 4.73
N GLY A 140 15.98 -27.61 5.13
CA GLY A 140 16.06 -27.12 6.51
C GLY A 140 16.78 -28.05 7.48
N GLN A 141 17.32 -29.19 7.02
CA GLN A 141 18.07 -30.15 7.80
C GLN A 141 19.56 -30.11 7.47
N THR A 142 20.40 -30.25 8.48
CA THR A 142 21.84 -30.26 8.31
C THR A 142 22.36 -31.70 8.40
N VAL A 143 23.06 -32.14 7.33
CA VAL A 143 23.76 -33.43 7.31
C VAL A 143 25.24 -33.18 7.53
N MET A 144 25.82 -33.87 8.51
CA MET A 144 27.22 -33.71 8.92
C MET A 144 27.92 -35.07 8.98
N LYS A 145 29.24 -35.04 8.80
CA LYS A 145 30.13 -36.17 9.10
C LYS A 145 30.90 -35.86 10.40
N ILE A 146 30.72 -36.73 11.40
CA ILE A 146 31.33 -36.59 12.74
C ILE A 146 31.99 -37.94 13.09
N GLY A 147 33.28 -37.94 13.44
CA GLY A 147 33.98 -39.18 13.83
C GLY A 147 33.97 -40.30 12.79
N GLY A 148 33.79 -39.94 11.49
CA GLY A 148 33.67 -40.91 10.40
C GLY A 148 32.24 -41.33 10.01
N GLU A 149 31.27 -41.03 10.84
CA GLU A 149 29.85 -41.36 10.61
C GLU A 149 29.05 -40.16 10.03
N VAL A 150 28.11 -40.48 9.16
CA VAL A 150 27.17 -39.44 8.62
C VAL A 150 25.93 -39.39 9.48
N THR A 151 25.64 -38.21 10.00
CA THR A 151 24.48 -37.95 10.85
C THR A 151 23.70 -36.74 10.36
N TYR A 152 22.41 -36.66 10.73
CA TYR A 152 21.56 -35.51 10.43
C TYR A 152 20.93 -34.98 11.73
N ASN A 153 20.59 -33.70 11.74
CA ASN A 153 20.00 -33.03 12.91
C ASN A 153 20.81 -33.23 14.19
N PHE A 154 22.10 -32.94 14.14
CA PHE A 154 22.97 -33.08 15.32
C PHE A 154 22.39 -32.30 16.51
N PRO A 155 22.17 -32.95 17.68
CA PRO A 155 21.61 -32.28 18.85
C PRO A 155 22.69 -31.53 19.61
N GLY A 156 22.98 -30.31 19.21
CA GLY A 156 24.01 -29.54 19.88
C GLY A 156 24.26 -28.18 19.22
N ARG A 157 25.19 -27.44 19.78
CA ARG A 157 25.58 -26.13 19.29
C ARG A 157 26.64 -26.28 18.18
N ILE A 158 26.48 -25.54 17.08
CA ILE A 158 27.44 -25.48 15.98
C ILE A 158 28.21 -24.17 16.08
N ALA A 159 29.54 -24.24 16.04
CA ALA A 159 30.43 -23.09 16.04
C ALA A 159 31.24 -23.02 14.75
N PHE A 160 31.34 -21.84 14.20
CA PHE A 160 32.04 -21.53 12.95
C PHE A 160 33.35 -20.81 13.27
N GLN A 161 34.43 -21.10 12.51
CA GLN A 161 35.73 -20.47 12.75
C GLN A 161 35.78 -19.03 12.26
N SER A 162 34.99 -18.70 11.23
CA SER A 162 34.93 -17.35 10.65
C SER A 162 33.57 -17.11 10.02
N VAL A 163 33.21 -15.85 9.87
CA VAL A 163 32.08 -15.41 9.06
C VAL A 163 32.56 -15.27 7.61
N PRO A 164 31.93 -15.93 6.63
CA PRO A 164 32.25 -15.74 5.21
C PRO A 164 32.11 -14.26 4.79
N GLU A 165 33.06 -13.76 4.00
CA GLU A 165 33.12 -12.34 3.60
C GLU A 165 31.90 -11.86 2.82
N ASN A 166 31.15 -12.77 2.19
CA ASN A 166 29.94 -12.45 1.43
C ASN A 166 28.63 -12.44 2.27
N LEU A 167 28.72 -12.77 3.56
CA LEU A 167 27.58 -12.62 4.48
C LEU A 167 27.64 -11.26 5.18
N MET A 168 26.53 -10.51 5.06
CA MET A 168 26.42 -9.17 5.60
C MET A 168 25.55 -9.15 6.84
N SER A 169 25.95 -8.38 7.86
CA SER A 169 25.12 -8.17 9.07
C SER A 169 23.85 -7.36 8.78
N LYS A 170 23.88 -6.56 7.72
CA LYS A 170 22.78 -5.68 7.28
C LYS A 170 22.78 -5.56 5.76
N PRO A 171 21.61 -5.30 5.13
CA PRO A 171 21.53 -5.03 3.69
C PRO A 171 22.47 -3.89 3.30
N THR A 172 23.26 -4.09 2.24
CA THR A 172 24.37 -3.19 1.89
C THR A 172 24.42 -2.97 0.38
N LEU A 173 24.45 -1.69 -0.03
CA LEU A 173 24.85 -1.29 -1.37
C LEU A 173 26.38 -1.17 -1.41
N VAL A 174 26.98 -1.73 -2.43
CA VAL A 174 28.44 -1.65 -2.63
C VAL A 174 28.67 -0.96 -3.95
N TRP A 175 29.32 0.20 -3.89
CA TRP A 175 29.68 0.98 -5.06
C TRP A 175 31.18 1.01 -5.27
N LYS A 176 31.59 0.86 -6.50
CA LYS A 176 32.89 1.31 -6.96
C LYS A 176 32.73 2.72 -7.50
N LEU A 177 33.36 3.68 -6.86
CA LEU A 177 33.20 5.10 -7.12
C LEU A 177 34.52 5.71 -7.59
N GLU A 178 34.45 6.71 -8.47
CA GLU A 178 35.50 7.66 -8.71
C GLU A 178 35.19 8.95 -7.94
N SER A 179 36.01 9.31 -6.96
CA SER A 179 35.81 10.46 -6.07
C SER A 179 36.88 11.53 -6.26
N LYS A 180 36.46 12.79 -6.42
CA LYS A 180 37.35 13.95 -6.49
C LYS A 180 37.54 14.65 -5.14
N LEU A 181 36.68 14.33 -4.15
CA LEU A 181 36.73 14.90 -2.80
C LEU A 181 36.90 13.79 -1.76
N ALA A 182 37.87 14.01 -0.83
CA ALA A 182 38.13 13.04 0.21
C ALA A 182 36.97 12.87 1.19
N LYS A 183 36.28 13.98 1.49
CA LYS A 183 35.09 14.03 2.35
C LYS A 183 34.01 14.81 1.65
N GLN A 184 32.77 14.27 1.64
CA GLN A 184 31.66 14.92 0.96
C GLN A 184 30.31 14.45 1.51
N LYS A 185 29.29 15.31 1.34
CA LYS A 185 27.89 14.93 1.54
C LYS A 185 27.34 14.27 0.28
N VAL A 186 26.75 13.12 0.43
CA VAL A 186 26.10 12.38 -0.66
C VAL A 186 24.63 12.19 -0.39
N GLU A 187 23.83 12.26 -1.45
CA GLU A 187 22.42 11.91 -1.46
C GLU A 187 22.27 10.56 -2.15
N ALA A 188 21.70 9.60 -1.43
CA ALA A 188 21.27 8.33 -1.99
C ALA A 188 19.74 8.32 -2.08
N THR A 189 19.20 7.88 -3.23
CA THR A 189 17.76 7.78 -3.49
C THR A 189 17.45 6.41 -4.08
N TYR A 190 16.41 5.76 -3.59
CA TYR A 190 16.00 4.44 -4.05
C TYR A 190 14.53 4.13 -3.76
N LEU A 191 13.94 3.26 -4.55
CA LEU A 191 12.64 2.66 -4.24
C LEU A 191 12.81 1.41 -3.39
N THR A 192 11.89 1.20 -2.45
CA THR A 192 11.79 -0.03 -1.66
C THR A 192 10.35 -0.52 -1.63
N GLN A 193 10.17 -1.83 -1.57
CA GLN A 193 8.87 -2.44 -1.32
C GLN A 193 8.57 -2.50 0.18
N SER A 194 7.35 -2.92 0.51
CA SER A 194 6.87 -3.15 1.88
C SER A 194 6.86 -1.90 2.77
N LEU A 195 6.74 -0.73 2.14
CA LEU A 195 6.26 0.52 2.73
C LEU A 195 4.86 0.77 2.21
N ASN A 196 3.88 0.88 3.09
CA ASN A 196 2.50 1.10 2.70
C ASN A 196 1.80 2.08 3.63
N TRP A 197 0.76 2.72 3.13
CA TRP A 197 -0.14 3.51 3.93
C TRP A 197 -1.59 3.37 3.47
N ARG A 198 -2.52 3.58 4.39
CA ARG A 198 -3.96 3.63 4.12
C ARG A 198 -4.62 4.68 5.00
N SER A 199 -5.78 5.15 4.56
CA SER A 199 -6.64 6.00 5.37
C SER A 199 -7.69 5.15 6.07
N ASP A 200 -7.93 5.50 7.33
CA ASP A 200 -9.00 4.98 8.16
C ASP A 200 -9.78 6.18 8.72
N TYR A 201 -11.10 6.17 8.60
CA TYR A 201 -11.97 7.25 9.06
C TYR A 201 -12.90 6.76 10.15
N VAL A 202 -13.04 7.55 11.19
CA VAL A 202 -14.00 7.35 12.29
C VAL A 202 -15.02 8.46 12.21
N PHE A 203 -16.29 8.12 11.99
CA PHE A 203 -17.39 9.07 11.90
C PHE A 203 -18.40 8.81 13.01
N VAL A 204 -18.53 9.73 13.96
CA VAL A 204 -19.46 9.63 15.10
C VAL A 204 -20.64 10.54 14.83
N ILE A 205 -21.79 9.95 14.46
CA ILE A 205 -22.99 10.73 14.12
C ILE A 205 -23.82 11.06 15.36
N ASN A 206 -24.55 12.19 15.28
CA ASN A 206 -25.47 12.64 16.31
C ASN A 206 -26.78 11.83 16.34
N ASP A 207 -27.60 12.05 17.36
CA ASP A 207 -28.87 11.34 17.56
C ASP A 207 -29.87 11.58 16.42
N ALA A 208 -29.83 12.76 15.80
CA ALA A 208 -30.72 13.12 14.70
C ALA A 208 -30.31 12.56 13.33
N ASP A 209 -29.18 11.83 13.24
CA ASP A 209 -28.60 11.30 12.00
C ASP A 209 -28.34 12.39 10.92
N SER A 210 -28.07 13.64 11.36
CA SER A 210 -27.98 14.81 10.49
C SER A 210 -26.61 15.47 10.45
N ALA A 211 -25.75 15.16 11.42
CA ALA A 211 -24.37 15.65 11.52
C ALA A 211 -23.52 14.70 12.37
N GLY A 212 -22.21 14.84 12.31
CA GLY A 212 -21.28 14.07 13.15
C GLY A 212 -19.87 14.60 13.11
N ASP A 213 -19.02 14.03 13.94
CA ASP A 213 -17.59 14.32 14.00
C ASP A 213 -16.82 13.27 13.20
N LEU A 214 -16.09 13.71 12.19
CA LEU A 214 -15.25 12.86 11.35
C LEU A 214 -13.77 13.05 11.70
N THR A 215 -13.09 11.97 12.05
CA THR A 215 -11.64 11.94 12.23
C THR A 215 -11.04 11.00 11.18
N GLY A 216 -10.12 11.51 10.38
CA GLY A 216 -9.34 10.73 9.43
C GLY A 216 -7.95 10.43 9.98
N TRP A 217 -7.53 9.18 9.88
CA TRP A 217 -6.22 8.68 10.27
C TRP A 217 -5.45 8.18 9.05
N VAL A 218 -4.16 8.43 9.06
CA VAL A 218 -3.20 7.71 8.21
C VAL A 218 -2.61 6.57 9.03
N THR A 219 -2.73 5.37 8.53
CA THR A 219 -2.04 4.19 9.05
C THR A 219 -0.87 3.87 8.13
N LEU A 220 0.34 4.07 8.63
CA LEU A 220 1.61 3.77 7.95
C LEU A 220 2.14 2.42 8.43
N ILE A 221 2.60 1.57 7.51
CA ILE A 221 3.14 0.24 7.79
C ILE A 221 4.53 0.17 7.17
N ASN A 222 5.55 -0.17 7.98
CA ASN A 222 6.91 -0.33 7.53
C ASN A 222 7.42 -1.76 7.79
N ASN A 223 7.56 -2.53 6.71
CA ASN A 223 8.20 -3.84 6.68
C ASN A 223 9.32 -3.88 5.64
N SER A 224 9.96 -2.72 5.40
CA SER A 224 10.98 -2.56 4.34
C SER A 224 12.34 -3.17 4.70
N GLY A 225 12.53 -3.59 5.95
CA GLY A 225 13.80 -4.07 6.48
C GLY A 225 14.75 -2.95 6.94
N ALA A 226 14.23 -1.72 7.12
CA ALA A 226 15.00 -0.60 7.66
C ALA A 226 14.14 0.34 8.52
N SER A 227 14.75 0.92 9.55
CA SER A 227 14.14 1.99 10.36
C SER A 227 14.63 3.36 9.89
N TYR A 228 13.70 4.33 9.90
CA TYR A 228 13.94 5.71 9.47
C TYR A 228 13.61 6.65 10.62
N LYS A 229 14.63 7.06 11.36
CA LYS A 229 14.46 7.99 12.49
C LYS A 229 14.45 9.43 12.02
N ASN A 230 13.61 10.25 12.65
CA ASN A 230 13.47 11.68 12.36
C ASN A 230 13.22 11.95 10.86
N ALA A 231 12.39 11.12 10.21
CA ALA A 231 12.14 11.17 8.79
C ALA A 231 11.12 12.26 8.41
N ARG A 232 11.39 12.99 7.34
CA ARG A 232 10.38 13.81 6.66
C ARG A 232 9.46 12.90 5.88
N LEU A 233 8.21 12.76 6.34
CA LEU A 233 7.23 11.85 5.76
C LEU A 233 6.34 12.57 4.75
N LYS A 234 6.24 11.96 3.57
CA LYS A 234 5.28 12.32 2.52
C LYS A 234 4.47 11.10 2.11
N LEU A 235 3.19 11.30 1.79
CA LEU A 235 2.27 10.26 1.36
C LEU A 235 1.69 10.64 0.01
N VAL A 236 1.69 9.73 -0.93
CA VAL A 236 1.08 9.93 -2.25
C VAL A 236 -0.21 9.13 -2.32
N ALA A 237 -1.33 9.83 -2.53
CA ALA A 237 -2.62 9.25 -2.84
C ALA A 237 -2.89 9.34 -4.34
N GLY A 238 -3.22 8.21 -4.94
CA GLY A 238 -3.47 8.05 -6.37
C GLY A 238 -2.80 6.79 -6.93
N ASP A 239 -3.20 6.38 -8.12
CA ASP A 239 -2.71 5.15 -8.74
C ASP A 239 -1.53 5.46 -9.66
N VAL A 240 -0.32 5.32 -9.11
CA VAL A 240 0.93 5.52 -9.86
C VAL A 240 1.15 4.35 -10.82
N GLN A 241 1.25 4.63 -12.12
CA GLN A 241 1.55 3.60 -13.11
C GLN A 241 2.97 3.07 -12.93
N ARG A 242 3.10 1.77 -12.72
CA ARG A 242 4.38 1.07 -12.67
C ARG A 242 4.40 -0.03 -13.71
N VAL A 243 5.57 -0.23 -14.31
CA VAL A 243 5.80 -1.41 -15.15
C VAL A 243 6.08 -2.59 -14.21
N SER A 244 5.22 -3.60 -14.21
CA SER A 244 5.52 -4.89 -13.62
C SER A 244 6.07 -5.81 -14.72
N ASP A 245 7.07 -6.64 -14.39
CA ASP A 245 7.66 -7.61 -15.32
C ASP A 245 6.62 -8.70 -15.70
N GLY A 246 5.51 -8.32 -16.30
CA GLY A 246 4.49 -9.25 -16.77
C GLY A 246 3.06 -8.79 -16.67
N ASP A 247 2.69 -7.61 -17.14
CA ASP A 247 1.34 -7.41 -17.68
C ASP A 247 1.21 -6.09 -18.47
N ASP A 248 0.57 -6.22 -19.62
CA ASP A 248 0.33 -5.16 -20.58
C ASP A 248 -1.11 -4.63 -20.45
N HIS A 249 -1.29 -3.30 -20.58
CA HIS A 249 -2.53 -2.55 -20.83
C HIS A 249 -3.53 -2.22 -19.71
N ARG A 250 -3.57 -0.92 -19.33
CA ARG A 250 -4.71 0.01 -19.51
C ARG A 250 -4.41 1.41 -18.97
N ARG A 251 -4.64 2.45 -19.79
CA ARG A 251 -4.52 3.87 -19.41
C ARG A 251 -5.87 4.44 -18.96
N PRO A 252 -5.92 5.33 -17.96
CA PRO A 252 -6.98 6.33 -17.81
C PRO A 252 -6.47 7.76 -17.99
N MET A 253 -7.36 8.63 -18.44
CA MET A 253 -7.15 10.07 -18.70
C MET A 253 -7.41 10.91 -17.44
N GLY A 254 -6.70 12.05 -17.32
CA GLY A 254 -6.69 12.93 -16.16
C GLY A 254 -7.56 14.19 -16.26
N GLY A 255 -7.65 14.90 -15.14
CA GLY A 255 -8.28 16.23 -14.98
C GLY A 255 -7.62 17.04 -13.86
N ALA A 256 -7.38 18.33 -14.09
CA ALA A 256 -6.62 19.22 -13.24
C ALA A 256 -7.48 20.08 -12.28
N ALA A 257 -6.99 20.37 -11.06
CA ALA A 257 -7.62 21.28 -10.09
C ALA A 257 -6.63 22.17 -9.32
N ARG A 258 -7.08 23.40 -8.97
CA ARG A 258 -6.31 24.54 -8.43
C ARG A 258 -6.28 24.62 -6.90
N MET A 259 -5.22 25.24 -6.36
CA MET A 259 -4.87 25.43 -4.94
C MET A 259 -5.79 26.32 -4.13
N SER A 260 -5.87 26.08 -2.80
CA SER A 260 -6.35 27.02 -1.78
C SER A 260 -5.86 26.66 -0.36
N ALA A 261 -5.67 27.72 0.46
CA ALA A 261 -4.85 27.84 1.65
C ALA A 261 -5.43 27.34 3.00
N ASN A 262 -4.60 27.15 3.89
CA ASN A 262 -4.24 26.52 5.15
C ASN A 262 -5.04 26.89 6.43
N ARG A 263 -5.33 25.86 7.23
CA ARG A 263 -5.43 25.84 8.70
C ARG A 263 -4.46 24.80 9.22
N GLU A 264 -3.93 24.97 10.42
CA GLU A 264 -2.95 24.04 11.03
C GLU A 264 -3.50 22.59 11.08
N ARG A 265 -3.13 21.83 10.09
CA ARG A 265 -3.34 20.37 9.99
C ARG A 265 -1.99 19.70 10.16
N GLN A 266 -1.96 18.49 10.71
CA GLN A 266 -0.71 17.72 10.82
C GLN A 266 -0.09 17.42 9.45
N PHE A 267 -0.91 17.35 8.40
CA PHE A 267 -0.48 17.24 7.01
C PHE A 267 -0.83 18.50 6.22
N SER A 268 0.11 19.00 5.43
CA SER A 268 -0.16 19.87 4.30
C SER A 268 -0.40 19.04 3.05
N GLU A 269 -1.41 19.40 2.29
CA GLU A 269 -1.76 18.76 1.02
C GLU A 269 -1.37 19.68 -0.14
N GLU A 270 -0.76 19.10 -1.18
CA GLU A 270 -0.49 19.76 -2.44
C GLU A 270 -0.80 18.85 -3.62
N SER A 271 -1.27 19.42 -4.74
CA SER A 271 -1.39 18.69 -5.99
C SER A 271 0.00 18.45 -6.57
N PHE A 272 0.34 17.20 -6.83
CA PHE A 272 1.61 16.78 -7.37
C PHE A 272 1.38 15.93 -8.61
N PHE A 273 1.59 16.50 -9.81
CA PHE A 273 1.20 15.89 -11.07
C PHE A 273 -0.32 15.63 -11.06
N GLU A 274 -0.79 14.40 -11.27
CA GLU A 274 -2.20 13.99 -11.18
C GLU A 274 -2.54 13.30 -9.84
N TYR A 275 -1.69 13.45 -8.82
CA TYR A 275 -1.80 12.84 -7.50
C TYR A 275 -1.94 13.91 -6.41
N HIS A 276 -2.28 13.47 -5.22
CA HIS A 276 -2.26 14.31 -4.01
C HIS A 276 -1.10 13.89 -3.12
N LEU A 277 -0.25 14.86 -2.78
CA LEU A 277 0.89 14.68 -1.88
C LEU A 277 0.55 15.30 -0.52
N TYR A 278 0.57 14.47 0.51
CA TYR A 278 0.36 14.87 1.90
C TYR A 278 1.70 14.88 2.62
N THR A 279 2.15 16.05 3.06
CA THR A 279 3.42 16.21 3.78
C THR A 279 3.13 16.38 5.27
N LEU A 280 3.71 15.51 6.10
CA LEU A 280 3.64 15.63 7.56
C LEU A 280 4.47 16.84 8.00
N SER A 281 3.88 17.73 8.79
CA SER A 281 4.49 19.02 9.19
C SER A 281 5.74 18.84 10.06
N GLN A 282 5.77 17.79 10.88
CA GLN A 282 6.90 17.49 11.75
C GLN A 282 7.54 16.16 11.35
N PRO A 283 8.90 16.06 11.39
CA PRO A 283 9.58 14.79 11.21
C PRO A 283 9.11 13.75 12.22
N THR A 284 9.10 12.48 11.80
CA THR A 284 8.66 11.37 12.65
C THR A 284 9.57 10.15 12.48
N ASP A 285 9.59 9.29 13.49
CA ASP A 285 10.22 7.98 13.37
C ASP A 285 9.29 7.02 12.62
N VAL A 286 9.85 6.29 11.67
CA VAL A 286 9.18 5.21 10.94
C VAL A 286 10.01 3.95 11.16
N LEU A 287 9.68 3.20 12.22
CA LEU A 287 10.46 2.05 12.64
C LEU A 287 10.09 0.79 11.85
N GLU A 288 11.06 -0.11 11.71
CA GLU A 288 10.85 -1.42 11.07
C GLU A 288 9.88 -2.27 11.90
N ASN A 289 9.01 -3.01 11.23
CA ASN A 289 7.93 -3.82 11.83
C ASN A 289 6.96 -3.00 12.71
N GLU A 290 6.76 -1.72 12.38
CA GLU A 290 5.84 -0.83 13.08
C GLU A 290 4.64 -0.48 12.20
N GLN A 291 3.46 -0.41 12.85
CA GLN A 291 2.29 0.27 12.34
C GLN A 291 2.09 1.55 13.12
N LYS A 292 2.17 2.70 12.44
CA LYS A 292 2.00 4.03 13.03
C LYS A 292 0.74 4.69 12.53
N GLN A 293 0.00 5.32 13.44
CA GLN A 293 -1.15 6.17 13.09
C GLN A 293 -0.85 7.64 13.33
N VAL A 294 -1.22 8.48 12.37
CA VAL A 294 -1.09 9.94 12.42
C VAL A 294 -2.40 10.56 11.95
N THR A 295 -2.88 11.59 12.62
CA THR A 295 -4.12 12.28 12.25
C THR A 295 -3.98 12.97 10.89
N LEU A 296 -4.86 12.63 9.95
CA LEU A 296 -4.93 13.25 8.63
C LEU A 296 -5.80 14.52 8.66
N LEU A 297 -6.98 14.41 9.26
CA LEU A 297 -7.96 15.47 9.35
C LEU A 297 -8.91 15.29 10.55
N GLU A 298 -9.51 16.40 10.97
CA GLU A 298 -10.64 16.42 11.90
C GLU A 298 -11.70 17.40 11.38
N ALA A 299 -12.95 16.96 11.34
CA ALA A 299 -14.10 17.80 11.01
C ALA A 299 -15.17 17.60 12.08
N LYS A 300 -15.56 18.68 12.76
CA LYS A 300 -16.58 18.65 13.81
C LYS A 300 -17.91 19.10 13.25
N GLY A 301 -18.98 18.39 13.61
CA GLY A 301 -20.34 18.73 13.22
C GLY A 301 -20.57 18.66 11.71
N ALA A 302 -19.82 17.83 10.97
CA ALA A 302 -19.98 17.66 9.54
C ALA A 302 -21.41 17.21 9.22
N LYS A 303 -22.11 17.98 8.38
CA LYS A 303 -23.49 17.71 7.98
C LYS A 303 -23.55 16.45 7.12
N VAL A 304 -24.49 15.58 7.42
CA VAL A 304 -24.72 14.33 6.71
C VAL A 304 -26.20 14.17 6.44
N GLN A 305 -26.55 13.56 5.32
CA GLN A 305 -27.92 13.22 4.96
C GLN A 305 -28.11 11.71 4.97
N LYS A 306 -28.95 11.20 5.87
CA LYS A 306 -29.37 9.81 5.87
C LYS A 306 -30.39 9.56 4.76
N LYS A 307 -30.17 8.50 3.98
CA LYS A 307 -31.06 8.07 2.89
C LYS A 307 -31.44 6.61 3.02
N LEU A 308 -32.69 6.34 2.74
CA LEU A 308 -33.20 4.99 2.55
C LEU A 308 -33.39 4.77 1.05
N ILE A 309 -32.76 3.74 0.48
CA ILE A 309 -32.77 3.49 -0.97
C ILE A 309 -33.22 2.07 -1.24
N TYR A 310 -34.25 1.95 -2.09
CA TYR A 310 -34.78 0.68 -2.59
C TYR A 310 -34.35 0.52 -4.06
N PHE A 311 -33.56 -0.51 -4.36
CA PHE A 311 -33.01 -0.69 -5.70
C PHE A 311 -33.80 -1.68 -6.54
N GLY A 312 -34.03 -1.34 -7.82
CA GLY A 312 -34.43 -2.24 -8.87
C GLY A 312 -33.23 -2.89 -9.57
N GLN A 313 -33.54 -3.69 -10.61
CA GLN A 313 -32.54 -4.36 -11.44
C GLN A 313 -32.88 -4.17 -12.92
N GLN A 314 -31.90 -3.77 -13.72
CA GLN A 314 -32.07 -3.47 -15.13
C GLN A 314 -32.63 -4.65 -15.94
N TYR A 315 -32.23 -5.88 -15.62
CA TYR A 315 -32.65 -7.08 -16.35
C TYR A 315 -34.14 -7.42 -16.23
N TRP A 316 -34.83 -6.90 -15.19
CA TRP A 316 -36.26 -7.13 -15.02
C TRP A 316 -37.11 -6.52 -16.14
N TYR A 317 -36.62 -5.55 -16.86
CA TYR A 317 -37.31 -4.90 -17.97
C TYR A 317 -37.10 -5.60 -19.31
N ARG A 318 -36.45 -6.78 -19.33
CA ARG A 318 -36.12 -7.51 -20.57
C ARG A 318 -37.10 -8.66 -20.89
N SER A 319 -37.84 -9.14 -19.91
CA SER A 319 -38.72 -10.31 -20.09
C SER A 319 -39.92 -10.31 -19.14
N LYS A 320 -40.79 -11.30 -19.34
CA LYS A 320 -41.95 -11.51 -18.47
C LYS A 320 -41.49 -12.17 -17.17
N TYR A 321 -41.84 -11.54 -16.06
CA TYR A 321 -41.70 -12.05 -14.70
C TYR A 321 -43.06 -12.04 -14.04
N GLY A 322 -43.22 -12.74 -12.94
CA GLY A 322 -44.39 -12.61 -12.07
C GLY A 322 -44.01 -11.83 -10.81
N GLU A 323 -44.07 -12.51 -9.68
CA GLU A 323 -43.56 -12.01 -8.43
C GLU A 323 -42.05 -12.04 -8.48
N VAL A 324 -41.42 -10.86 -8.38
CA VAL A 324 -39.97 -10.71 -8.57
C VAL A 324 -39.24 -10.78 -7.24
N GLN A 325 -39.75 -10.07 -6.22
CA GLN A 325 -39.15 -10.06 -4.89
C GLN A 325 -40.18 -9.84 -3.79
N LYS A 326 -40.00 -10.55 -2.66
CA LYS A 326 -40.72 -10.33 -1.40
C LYS A 326 -39.74 -9.93 -0.29
N ASN A 327 -40.20 -9.04 0.60
CA ASN A 327 -39.45 -8.60 1.78
C ASN A 327 -38.03 -8.13 1.48
N GLN A 328 -37.84 -7.53 0.31
CA GLN A 328 -36.55 -6.98 -0.06
C GLN A 328 -36.17 -5.82 0.89
N LYS A 329 -34.96 -5.86 1.38
CA LYS A 329 -34.45 -4.85 2.29
C LYS A 329 -34.20 -3.52 1.61
N VAL A 330 -34.39 -2.45 2.34
CA VAL A 330 -34.08 -1.08 1.92
C VAL A 330 -32.68 -0.72 2.44
N GLY A 331 -31.79 -0.33 1.55
CA GLY A 331 -30.43 0.06 1.92
C GLY A 331 -30.41 1.39 2.70
N VAL A 332 -29.58 1.48 3.72
CA VAL A 332 -29.33 2.70 4.51
C VAL A 332 -28.01 3.31 4.08
N TYR A 333 -28.04 4.58 3.71
CA TYR A 333 -26.86 5.34 3.23
C TYR A 333 -26.72 6.64 4.00
N LEU A 334 -25.48 7.10 4.12
CA LEU A 334 -25.12 8.43 4.59
C LEU A 334 -24.44 9.18 3.45
N ASP A 335 -24.99 10.31 3.03
CA ASP A 335 -24.40 11.20 2.04
C ASP A 335 -23.71 12.36 2.75
N LEU A 336 -22.40 12.52 2.57
CA LEU A 336 -21.56 13.56 3.15
C LEU A 336 -20.94 14.39 2.02
N GLN A 337 -20.98 15.73 2.14
CA GLN A 337 -20.32 16.62 1.18
C GLN A 337 -18.91 16.97 1.64
N ASN A 338 -17.91 16.73 0.79
CA ASN A 338 -16.50 17.05 1.06
C ASN A 338 -16.21 18.53 0.80
N THR A 339 -16.87 19.44 1.50
CA THR A 339 -16.74 20.88 1.32
C THR A 339 -16.12 21.57 2.53
N LYS A 340 -15.55 22.76 2.32
CA LYS A 340 -15.01 23.60 3.41
C LYS A 340 -16.07 23.99 4.43
N ASP A 341 -17.28 24.28 3.98
CA ASP A 341 -18.40 24.65 4.85
C ASP A 341 -18.83 23.48 5.75
N ASN A 342 -18.47 22.28 5.35
CA ASN A 342 -18.68 21.05 6.13
C ASN A 342 -17.46 20.67 6.99
N GLY A 343 -16.50 21.57 7.17
CA GLY A 343 -15.26 21.33 7.93
C GLY A 343 -14.23 20.46 7.21
N LEU A 344 -14.53 20.04 5.98
CA LEU A 344 -13.71 19.20 5.10
C LEU A 344 -13.02 20.06 4.01
N GLY A 345 -13.19 19.74 2.73
CA GLY A 345 -12.69 20.55 1.61
C GLY A 345 -11.20 20.35 1.34
N MET A 346 -10.68 19.16 1.65
CA MET A 346 -9.42 18.62 1.14
C MET A 346 -9.73 17.32 0.41
N PRO A 347 -8.92 16.90 -0.56
CA PRO A 347 -9.07 15.57 -1.14
C PRO A 347 -9.03 14.51 -0.05
N LEU A 348 -9.95 13.54 -0.11
CA LEU A 348 -9.98 12.44 0.85
C LEU A 348 -9.37 11.21 0.18
N PRO A 349 -8.28 10.66 0.71
CA PRO A 349 -7.73 9.40 0.21
C PRO A 349 -8.72 8.24 0.36
N LYS A 350 -8.64 7.26 -0.54
CA LYS A 350 -9.42 6.02 -0.41
C LYS A 350 -9.15 5.34 0.93
N GLY A 351 -10.20 4.81 1.56
CA GLY A 351 -10.07 4.17 2.86
C GLY A 351 -11.38 3.70 3.43
N THR A 352 -11.33 3.14 4.63
CA THR A 352 -12.52 2.60 5.33
C THR A 352 -13.09 3.64 6.28
N VAL A 353 -14.38 3.95 6.11
CA VAL A 353 -15.13 4.81 7.04
C VAL A 353 -15.92 3.93 7.99
N ARG A 354 -15.58 4.00 9.30
CA ARG A 354 -16.31 3.32 10.37
C ARG A 354 -17.22 4.32 11.07
N VAL A 355 -18.50 4.00 11.12
CA VAL A 355 -19.53 4.87 11.66
C VAL A 355 -20.00 4.38 13.01
N TYR A 356 -20.09 5.31 13.95
CA TYR A 356 -20.53 5.09 15.32
C TYR A 356 -21.66 6.04 15.68
N LYS A 357 -22.53 5.61 16.58
CA LYS A 357 -23.59 6.44 17.18
C LYS A 357 -23.66 6.15 18.67
N ALA A 358 -23.96 7.17 19.48
CA ALA A 358 -24.23 6.96 20.90
C ALA A 358 -25.59 6.27 21.07
N ASP A 359 -25.68 5.32 21.98
CA ASP A 359 -26.94 4.77 22.45
C ASP A 359 -27.55 5.66 23.55
N LYS A 360 -28.72 5.28 24.10
CA LYS A 360 -29.42 6.05 25.14
C LYS A 360 -28.62 6.20 26.43
N SER A 361 -27.59 5.37 26.65
CA SER A 361 -26.68 5.48 27.81
C SER A 361 -25.50 6.42 27.55
N GLY A 362 -25.33 6.88 26.31
CA GLY A 362 -24.18 7.67 25.84
C GLY A 362 -23.00 6.82 25.38
N ALA A 363 -23.11 5.48 25.42
CA ALA A 363 -22.07 4.58 24.94
C ALA A 363 -22.05 4.53 23.41
N LYS A 364 -20.85 4.64 22.82
CA LYS A 364 -20.67 4.56 21.37
C LYS A 364 -20.86 3.15 20.88
N GLN A 365 -21.79 2.97 19.95
CA GLN A 365 -22.05 1.70 19.26
C GLN A 365 -21.59 1.81 17.81
N PHE A 366 -20.93 0.75 17.34
CA PHE A 366 -20.60 0.60 15.92
C PHE A 366 -21.87 0.31 15.12
N ILE A 367 -22.14 1.10 14.09
CA ILE A 367 -23.37 0.98 13.29
C ILE A 367 -23.13 0.61 11.83
N GLY A 368 -21.87 0.51 11.40
CA GLY A 368 -21.50 0.02 10.07
C GLY A 368 -20.20 0.62 9.56
N GLU A 369 -19.67 0.05 8.49
CA GLU A 369 -18.50 0.56 7.77
C GLU A 369 -18.65 0.38 6.27
N ASP A 370 -17.99 1.24 5.52
CA ASP A 370 -17.90 1.17 4.07
C ASP A 370 -16.55 1.70 3.58
N ASN A 371 -16.17 1.32 2.38
CA ASN A 371 -14.97 1.85 1.74
C ASN A 371 -15.33 3.04 0.84
N ILE A 372 -14.55 4.09 0.94
CA ILE A 372 -14.63 5.23 0.04
C ILE A 372 -13.45 5.23 -0.94
N ASP A 373 -13.71 5.63 -2.16
CA ASP A 373 -12.69 5.90 -3.16
C ASP A 373 -12.00 7.24 -2.91
N HIS A 374 -10.90 7.51 -3.63
CA HIS A 374 -10.30 8.83 -3.67
C HIS A 374 -11.36 9.87 -4.04
N THR A 375 -11.68 10.74 -3.11
CA THR A 375 -12.75 11.71 -3.27
C THR A 375 -12.17 13.11 -3.35
N PRO A 376 -12.25 13.79 -4.51
CA PRO A 376 -11.82 15.17 -4.67
C PRO A 376 -12.55 16.13 -3.72
N ARG A 377 -12.02 17.32 -3.61
CA ARG A 377 -12.71 18.43 -2.95
C ARG A 377 -14.01 18.74 -3.70
N ASP A 378 -15.02 19.17 -2.94
CA ASP A 378 -16.37 19.56 -3.40
C ASP A 378 -17.22 18.41 -3.96
N GLU A 379 -16.74 17.17 -3.84
CA GLU A 379 -17.45 15.97 -4.23
C GLU A 379 -18.21 15.33 -3.05
N LYS A 380 -19.17 14.46 -3.40
CA LYS A 380 -20.01 13.75 -2.43
C LYS A 380 -19.45 12.36 -2.10
N VAL A 381 -19.32 12.10 -0.80
CA VAL A 381 -19.05 10.75 -0.26
C VAL A 381 -20.37 10.09 0.11
N ARG A 382 -20.63 8.89 -0.40
CA ARG A 382 -21.76 8.04 0.00
C ARG A 382 -21.24 6.82 0.73
N ILE A 383 -21.74 6.61 1.95
CA ILE A 383 -21.35 5.51 2.84
C ILE A 383 -22.56 4.59 3.01
N LYS A 384 -22.42 3.31 2.65
CA LYS A 384 -23.46 2.29 2.85
C LYS A 384 -23.37 1.76 4.28
N MET A 385 -24.44 1.97 5.05
CA MET A 385 -24.51 1.56 6.46
C MET A 385 -25.05 0.15 6.67
N GLY A 386 -25.59 -0.46 5.64
CA GLY A 386 -26.31 -1.73 5.72
C GLY A 386 -27.75 -1.62 5.24
N GLU A 387 -28.67 -2.34 5.85
CA GLU A 387 -30.07 -2.45 5.45
C GLU A 387 -31.01 -2.10 6.60
N ALA A 388 -32.11 -1.43 6.27
CA ALA A 388 -33.15 -1.11 7.25
C ALA A 388 -33.87 -2.38 7.70
N PHE A 389 -34.01 -2.54 9.02
CA PHE A 389 -34.72 -3.68 9.60
C PHE A 389 -36.25 -3.53 9.42
N ASP A 390 -36.75 -2.31 9.71
CA ASP A 390 -38.18 -2.02 9.79
C ASP A 390 -38.78 -1.45 8.51
N VAL A 391 -38.02 -1.33 7.42
CA VAL A 391 -38.52 -0.85 6.12
C VAL A 391 -38.19 -1.89 5.07
N VAL A 392 -39.23 -2.45 4.46
CA VAL A 392 -39.09 -3.52 3.45
C VAL A 392 -39.96 -3.23 2.27
N GLY A 393 -39.63 -3.82 1.12
CA GLY A 393 -40.40 -3.64 -0.12
C GLY A 393 -40.66 -4.95 -0.82
N ASP A 394 -41.82 -5.02 -1.47
CA ASP A 394 -42.16 -6.07 -2.41
C ASP A 394 -42.25 -5.49 -3.82
N ARG A 395 -41.86 -6.28 -4.80
CA ARG A 395 -41.89 -5.89 -6.21
C ARG A 395 -42.59 -6.97 -7.04
N LYS A 396 -43.50 -6.55 -7.88
CA LYS A 396 -44.30 -7.45 -8.75
C LYS A 396 -44.46 -6.85 -10.14
N GLN A 397 -44.19 -7.63 -11.17
CA GLN A 397 -44.58 -7.31 -12.53
C GLN A 397 -46.05 -7.71 -12.73
N MET A 398 -46.93 -6.74 -12.92
CA MET A 398 -48.33 -6.94 -13.04
C MET A 398 -48.74 -7.34 -14.48
N GLU A 399 -48.02 -6.78 -15.47
CA GLU A 399 -48.31 -7.01 -16.86
C GLU A 399 -47.03 -6.93 -17.69
N TRP A 400 -46.99 -7.73 -18.76
CA TRP A 400 -45.96 -7.68 -19.79
C TRP A 400 -46.59 -7.78 -21.14
N ARG A 401 -46.28 -6.85 -22.07
CA ARG A 401 -46.74 -6.86 -23.47
C ARG A 401 -45.53 -6.67 -24.39
N THR A 402 -45.45 -7.50 -25.42
CA THR A 402 -44.54 -7.29 -26.54
C THR A 402 -45.27 -6.51 -27.62
N LEU A 403 -44.78 -5.32 -27.97
CA LEU A 403 -45.38 -4.42 -28.96
C LEU A 403 -44.71 -4.54 -30.33
N GLY A 404 -43.57 -5.17 -30.44
CA GLY A 404 -42.81 -5.39 -31.68
C GLY A 404 -41.55 -6.18 -31.39
N ALA A 405 -40.70 -6.40 -32.41
CA ALA A 405 -39.49 -7.23 -32.28
C ALA A 405 -38.53 -6.76 -31.17
N CYS A 406 -38.46 -5.47 -30.92
CA CYS A 406 -37.54 -4.87 -29.95
C CYS A 406 -38.26 -4.01 -28.89
N THR A 407 -39.57 -3.94 -28.90
CA THR A 407 -40.33 -3.02 -28.03
C THR A 407 -41.25 -3.80 -27.12
N SER A 408 -41.13 -3.53 -25.82
CA SER A 408 -41.99 -4.11 -24.81
C SER A 408 -42.57 -3.05 -23.87
N GLU A 409 -43.71 -3.38 -23.28
CA GLU A 409 -44.33 -2.63 -22.20
C GLU A 409 -44.47 -3.50 -20.96
N SER A 410 -44.14 -2.94 -19.80
CA SER A 410 -44.33 -3.64 -18.54
C SER A 410 -44.99 -2.74 -17.49
N THR A 411 -45.89 -3.31 -16.72
CA THR A 411 -46.55 -2.65 -15.59
C THR A 411 -46.04 -3.26 -14.30
N TRP A 412 -45.61 -2.39 -13.38
CA TRP A 412 -44.99 -2.77 -12.11
C TRP A 412 -45.78 -2.24 -10.93
N GLU A 413 -45.80 -3.01 -9.85
CA GLU A 413 -46.26 -2.59 -8.53
C GLU A 413 -45.15 -2.78 -7.53
N ILE A 414 -44.79 -1.72 -6.77
CA ILE A 414 -43.91 -1.75 -5.62
C ILE A 414 -44.73 -1.42 -4.39
N GLU A 415 -44.69 -2.27 -3.36
CA GLU A 415 -45.29 -1.97 -2.06
C GLU A 415 -44.16 -1.81 -1.04
N LEU A 416 -44.00 -0.60 -0.48
CA LEU A 416 -43.10 -0.32 0.62
C LEU A 416 -43.90 -0.38 1.93
N ARG A 417 -43.32 -1.07 2.93
CA ARG A 417 -43.89 -1.19 4.29
C ARG A 417 -42.90 -0.60 5.29
N ASN A 418 -43.39 0.24 6.19
CA ASN A 418 -42.63 0.88 7.26
C ASN A 418 -43.24 0.44 8.60
N HIS A 419 -42.43 -0.26 9.40
CA HIS A 419 -42.82 -0.73 10.74
C HIS A 419 -42.28 0.18 11.86
N LYS A 420 -41.73 1.36 11.51
CA LYS A 420 -41.32 2.37 12.48
C LYS A 420 -42.47 3.24 12.91
N ASP A 421 -42.35 3.81 14.13
CA ASP A 421 -43.32 4.78 14.66
C ASP A 421 -43.23 6.18 14.03
N GLN A 422 -42.31 6.36 13.07
CA GLN A 422 -42.15 7.60 12.31
C GLN A 422 -42.20 7.31 10.82
N ALA A 423 -42.70 8.29 10.05
CA ALA A 423 -42.73 8.21 8.60
C ALA A 423 -41.29 8.10 8.05
N SER A 424 -41.12 7.35 6.98
CA SER A 424 -39.83 7.13 6.33
C SER A 424 -39.89 7.54 4.86
N ARG A 425 -38.98 8.44 4.47
CA ARG A 425 -38.78 8.80 3.06
C ARG A 425 -37.85 7.79 2.41
N VAL A 426 -38.30 7.17 1.33
CA VAL A 426 -37.56 6.12 0.60
C VAL A 426 -37.40 6.56 -0.85
N GLU A 427 -36.14 6.63 -1.31
CA GLU A 427 -35.82 6.81 -2.73
C GLU A 427 -35.81 5.43 -3.41
N ILE A 428 -36.63 5.24 -4.45
CA ILE A 428 -36.61 4.05 -5.28
C ILE A 428 -35.78 4.33 -6.52
N TYR A 429 -34.75 3.52 -6.75
CA TYR A 429 -33.88 3.60 -7.93
C TYR A 429 -34.21 2.47 -8.89
N GLU A 430 -34.64 2.82 -10.11
CA GLU A 430 -34.96 1.89 -11.17
C GLU A 430 -33.98 1.99 -12.33
N PRO A 431 -32.93 1.14 -12.33
CA PRO A 431 -32.06 1.04 -13.49
C PRO A 431 -32.84 0.41 -14.66
N ILE A 432 -32.80 1.06 -15.81
CA ILE A 432 -33.51 0.62 -17.00
C ILE A 432 -32.61 0.76 -18.23
N GLY A 433 -32.60 -0.22 -19.11
CA GLY A 433 -31.82 -0.15 -20.35
C GLY A 433 -32.68 0.21 -21.55
N GLY A 434 -32.00 0.43 -22.70
CA GLY A 434 -32.68 0.79 -23.93
C GLY A 434 -33.23 2.23 -23.94
N ASP A 435 -33.99 2.55 -24.95
CA ASP A 435 -34.74 3.81 -25.02
C ASP A 435 -36.12 3.60 -24.35
N TRP A 436 -36.35 4.33 -23.26
CA TRP A 436 -37.53 4.10 -22.42
C TRP A 436 -38.39 5.35 -22.28
N THR A 437 -39.68 5.09 -22.09
CA THR A 437 -40.67 6.13 -21.82
C THR A 437 -41.61 5.68 -20.71
N MET A 438 -41.84 6.54 -19.72
CA MET A 438 -42.86 6.33 -18.70
C MET A 438 -44.23 6.58 -19.33
N VAL A 439 -45.04 5.55 -19.36
CA VAL A 439 -46.42 5.60 -19.95
C VAL A 439 -47.39 6.08 -18.92
N GLU A 440 -47.36 5.50 -17.74
CA GLU A 440 -48.25 5.81 -16.61
C GLU A 440 -47.48 5.70 -15.30
N SER A 441 -47.81 6.51 -14.32
CA SER A 441 -47.28 6.39 -12.97
C SER A 441 -48.19 7.01 -11.94
N THR A 442 -48.36 6.36 -10.79
CA THR A 442 -49.11 6.88 -9.64
C THR A 442 -48.34 7.92 -8.84
N HIS A 443 -47.03 7.99 -9.01
CA HIS A 443 -46.14 8.92 -8.32
C HIS A 443 -45.27 9.68 -9.33
N LYS A 444 -44.87 10.88 -8.99
CA LYS A 444 -43.90 11.62 -9.79
C LYS A 444 -42.59 10.85 -9.85
N HIS A 445 -42.03 10.68 -11.04
CA HIS A 445 -40.71 10.14 -11.26
C HIS A 445 -39.75 11.25 -11.72
N ASP A 446 -38.50 11.10 -11.39
CA ASP A 446 -37.43 11.95 -11.89
C ASP A 446 -36.47 11.12 -12.73
N LYS A 447 -36.15 11.58 -13.96
CA LYS A 447 -35.15 10.96 -14.81
C LYS A 447 -33.77 11.40 -14.30
N LYS A 448 -33.06 10.50 -13.63
CA LYS A 448 -31.76 10.78 -13.05
C LYS A 448 -30.65 10.83 -14.11
N ASP A 449 -30.68 9.88 -15.02
CA ASP A 449 -29.79 9.78 -16.19
C ASP A 449 -30.49 9.02 -17.32
N ALA A 450 -29.77 8.71 -18.42
CA ALA A 450 -30.34 7.99 -19.57
C ALA A 450 -30.91 6.62 -19.20
N HIS A 451 -30.37 5.98 -18.17
CA HIS A 451 -30.64 4.58 -17.80
C HIS A 451 -31.16 4.40 -16.38
N THR A 452 -31.60 5.49 -15.71
CA THR A 452 -32.11 5.43 -14.35
C THR A 452 -33.22 6.45 -14.13
N PHE A 453 -34.36 6.00 -13.62
CA PHE A 453 -35.36 6.89 -13.05
C PHE A 453 -35.56 6.59 -11.56
N THR A 454 -36.07 7.56 -10.82
CA THR A 454 -36.27 7.45 -9.39
C THR A 454 -37.67 7.89 -8.99
N PHE A 455 -38.15 7.32 -7.88
CA PHE A 455 -39.29 7.83 -7.16
C PHE A 455 -38.85 8.25 -5.76
N ASP A 456 -39.44 9.32 -5.27
CA ASP A 456 -39.27 9.77 -3.90
C ASP A 456 -40.59 9.59 -3.16
N VAL A 457 -40.60 8.65 -2.23
CA VAL A 457 -41.82 8.13 -1.63
C VAL A 457 -41.80 8.31 -0.12
N ASN A 458 -42.84 8.93 0.42
CA ASN A 458 -43.09 8.97 1.85
C ASN A 458 -43.92 7.77 2.27
N VAL A 459 -43.40 6.95 3.18
CA VAL A 459 -44.11 5.79 3.74
C VAL A 459 -44.51 6.13 5.17
N PRO A 460 -45.81 6.19 5.48
CA PRO A 460 -46.28 6.62 6.81
C PRO A 460 -45.81 5.68 7.92
N ALA A 461 -45.80 6.18 9.15
CA ALA A 461 -45.53 5.40 10.36
C ALA A 461 -46.47 4.17 10.44
N ASN A 462 -45.91 2.99 10.77
CA ASN A 462 -46.65 1.73 10.87
C ASN A 462 -47.57 1.48 9.68
N GLY A 463 -47.13 1.89 8.47
CA GLY A 463 -47.97 1.92 7.29
C GLY A 463 -47.30 1.42 6.02
N LYS A 464 -48.00 1.57 4.92
CA LYS A 464 -47.54 1.14 3.61
C LYS A 464 -47.89 2.12 2.51
N THR A 465 -47.07 2.14 1.45
CA THR A 465 -47.32 2.92 0.24
C THR A 465 -47.11 2.03 -0.98
N LYS A 466 -48.04 2.09 -1.94
CA LYS A 466 -47.97 1.38 -3.21
C LYS A 466 -47.68 2.33 -4.35
N ILE A 467 -46.73 1.99 -5.16
CA ILE A 467 -46.36 2.68 -6.38
C ILE A 467 -46.68 1.76 -7.55
N LYS A 468 -47.46 2.25 -8.51
CA LYS A 468 -47.70 1.58 -9.79
C LYS A 468 -47.19 2.42 -10.92
N TYR A 469 -46.50 1.80 -11.85
CA TYR A 469 -46.04 2.47 -13.05
C TYR A 469 -46.00 1.51 -14.24
N LYS A 470 -46.16 2.08 -15.44
CA LYS A 470 -46.06 1.39 -16.72
C LYS A 470 -44.93 2.04 -17.53
N VAL A 471 -44.03 1.26 -18.02
CA VAL A 471 -42.89 1.73 -18.82
C VAL A 471 -42.83 0.96 -20.13
N ARG A 472 -42.56 1.69 -21.20
CA ARG A 472 -42.27 1.15 -22.53
C ARG A 472 -40.75 1.23 -22.75
N VAL A 473 -40.16 0.15 -23.24
CA VAL A 473 -38.72 0.07 -23.52
C VAL A 473 -38.51 -0.44 -24.94
N LYS A 474 -37.66 0.29 -25.66
CA LYS A 474 -37.14 -0.10 -26.97
C LYS A 474 -35.65 -0.48 -26.83
N TRP A 475 -35.33 -1.70 -27.27
CA TRP A 475 -34.00 -2.29 -27.05
C TRP A 475 -33.09 -2.24 -28.28
N CYS A 476 -33.57 -1.84 -29.45
CA CYS A 476 -32.76 -1.75 -30.69
C CYS A 476 -32.80 -0.37 -31.34
#